data_7829cc6bbaffefd5e0f08f231a0618ff
#
_entry.id   7829cc6bbaffefd5e0f08f231a0618ff
#
_cell.length_a   1.000
_cell.length_b   1.000
_cell.length_c   1.000
_cell.angle_alpha   90.00
_cell.angle_beta   90.00
_cell.angle_gamma   90.00
#
_symmetry.space_group_name_H-M   'P 1'
#
loop_
_entity.id
_entity.type
_entity.pdbx_description
1 polymer ?
#
loop_
_entity_poly.entity_id
_entity_poly.type
_entity_poly.pdbx_seq_one_letter_code
_entity_poly.pdbx_strand_id
1 'polypeptide(L)'
;MTDLKKRNLIKIAALSAVASAALVGCGKKEEPAPAPAPAPVAAPAPKPEPLKIAFAYVGPVGDGGWTFAHDNGRKAVEQEFGDKVVTSFVEKVPESADAERVIRDMAGQGNKLIFGTTFGYMEPMLKVAADNAGVKFEHATGYKTAENMRTYDSRTYEGAYMAGVIAGKMTKSNTLGVVASIPIPEVVRNINSFTLGAQSVNPKVKTKVVWVNEWFNPP
;
A
#
# COMPACT_ATOMS: atom_id res chain seq x y z
N MET A 1 31.79 -11.97 32.81
CA MET A 1 31.75 -11.45 34.20
C MET A 1 30.79 -10.28 34.20
N THR A 2 29.58 -10.23 34.75
CA THR A 2 28.80 -11.13 35.59
C THR A 2 27.58 -10.33 36.02
N ASP A 3 26.58 -10.68 35.69
CA ASP A 3 25.31 -11.10 36.21
C ASP A 3 25.34 -11.37 37.75
N LEU A 4 25.03 -10.38 38.56
CA LEU A 4 24.87 -10.52 40.01
C LEU A 4 24.18 -9.32 40.73
N LYS A 5 23.48 -8.44 40.05
CA LYS A 5 22.81 -7.29 40.71
C LYS A 5 21.28 -7.16 40.53
N LYS A 6 20.60 -8.22 40.09
CA LYS A 6 19.13 -8.17 39.92
C LYS A 6 18.32 -9.10 40.82
N ARG A 7 18.89 -9.67 41.88
CA ARG A 7 18.20 -10.67 42.74
C ARG A 7 17.93 -10.28 44.18
N ASN A 8 18.10 -9.04 44.61
CA ASN A 8 17.93 -8.63 46.00
C ASN A 8 16.93 -7.52 46.28
N LEU A 9 15.77 -7.52 45.63
CA LEU A 9 14.73 -6.50 45.91
C LEU A 9 13.33 -7.08 46.15
N ILE A 10 13.26 -8.36 46.52
CA ILE A 10 12.00 -8.98 46.97
C ILE A 10 12.29 -9.78 48.22
N LYS A 11 12.34 -9.12 49.36
CA LYS A 11 12.20 -9.70 50.69
C LYS A 11 12.33 -8.59 51.75
N ILE A 12 11.26 -7.83 51.98
CA ILE A 12 10.96 -7.17 53.28
C ILE A 12 9.52 -6.62 53.11
N ALA A 13 8.55 -7.43 53.55
CA ALA A 13 7.24 -6.98 54.00
C ALA A 13 6.46 -8.18 54.52
N ALA A 14 6.89 -8.70 55.62
CA ALA A 14 6.07 -9.55 56.48
C ALA A 14 6.62 -9.39 57.87
N LEU A 15 5.86 -8.76 58.70
CA LEU A 15 5.70 -8.94 60.16
C LEU A 15 5.22 -7.64 60.77
N SER A 16 3.96 -7.58 61.10
CA SER A 16 3.44 -6.96 62.33
C SER A 16 1.99 -7.39 62.47
N ALA A 17 1.81 -8.46 63.18
CA ALA A 17 0.50 -8.86 63.69
C ALA A 17 0.51 -8.70 65.20
N VAL A 18 -0.68 -8.44 65.72
CA VAL A 18 -1.15 -8.80 67.09
C VAL A 18 -0.97 -7.74 68.20
N ALA A 19 -2.05 -7.30 68.67
CA ALA A 19 -2.66 -7.16 69.99
C ALA A 19 -3.50 -5.86 70.01
N SER A 20 -4.77 -5.84 70.35
CA SER A 20 -5.26 -6.09 71.70
C SER A 20 -6.78 -6.13 71.75
N ALA A 21 -7.22 -6.85 72.70
CA ALA A 21 -8.51 -7.26 73.19
C ALA A 21 -9.47 -6.16 73.64
N ALA A 22 -10.72 -6.49 73.45
CA ALA A 22 -11.91 -6.32 74.30
C ALA A 22 -12.17 -5.00 75.03
N LEU A 23 -13.26 -4.36 74.63
CA LEU A 23 -14.20 -3.73 75.59
C LEU A 23 -15.63 -3.94 75.07
N VAL A 24 -16.41 -4.62 75.88
CA VAL A 24 -17.84 -4.85 75.71
C VAL A 24 -18.59 -3.56 75.93
N GLY A 25 -19.40 -3.19 74.97
CA GLY A 25 -20.32 -2.07 75.04
C GLY A 25 -21.59 -2.38 74.27
N CYS A 26 -22.69 -2.64 74.97
CA CYS A 26 -24.03 -2.74 74.39
C CYS A 26 -24.43 -1.49 73.61
N GLY A 27 -24.97 -1.69 72.41
CA GLY A 27 -25.61 -0.63 71.73
C GLY A 27 -25.95 -0.90 70.25
N LYS A 28 -27.24 -1.10 69.98
CA LYS A 28 -27.96 -0.97 68.71
C LYS A 28 -27.44 -1.79 67.52
N LYS A 29 -28.25 -2.73 67.06
CA LYS A 29 -28.16 -3.29 65.70
C LYS A 29 -28.21 -2.16 64.69
N GLU A 30 -27.07 -1.87 64.12
CA GLU A 30 -27.02 -1.15 62.85
C GLU A 30 -27.37 -2.16 61.70
N GLU A 31 -28.35 -1.78 60.93
CA GLU A 31 -28.71 -2.47 59.70
C GLU A 31 -27.51 -2.46 58.75
N PRO A 32 -27.15 -3.59 58.08
CA PRO A 32 -26.04 -3.59 57.18
C PRO A 32 -26.25 -2.58 56.07
N ALA A 33 -25.27 -1.72 55.85
CA ALA A 33 -25.30 -0.76 54.73
C ALA A 33 -25.48 -1.54 53.41
N PRO A 34 -26.34 -1.04 52.49
CA PRO A 34 -26.53 -1.70 51.23
C PRO A 34 -25.20 -1.82 50.47
N ALA A 35 -24.94 -3.01 49.93
CA ALA A 35 -23.76 -3.27 49.11
C ALA A 35 -23.64 -2.21 48.01
N PRO A 36 -22.42 -1.71 47.71
CA PRO A 36 -22.24 -0.76 46.61
C PRO A 36 -22.78 -1.38 45.33
N ALA A 37 -23.62 -0.61 44.63
CA ALA A 37 -24.09 -1.02 43.29
C ALA A 37 -22.92 -1.34 42.38
N PRO A 38 -22.99 -2.41 41.59
CA PRO A 38 -21.93 -2.73 40.64
C PRO A 38 -21.65 -1.54 39.73
N ALA A 39 -20.39 -1.17 39.62
CA ALA A 39 -19.98 -0.09 38.74
C ALA A 39 -20.49 -0.37 37.30
N PRO A 40 -20.97 0.64 36.59
CA PRO A 40 -21.44 0.47 35.24
C PRO A 40 -20.30 -0.19 34.41
N VAL A 41 -20.60 -1.34 33.79
CA VAL A 41 -19.68 -1.98 32.84
C VAL A 41 -19.50 -0.99 31.70
N ALA A 42 -18.28 -0.48 31.53
CA ALA A 42 -17.97 0.44 30.43
C ALA A 42 -18.36 -0.24 29.12
N ALA A 43 -19.18 0.47 28.31
CA ALA A 43 -19.54 0.00 26.98
C ALA A 43 -18.27 -0.29 26.18
N PRO A 44 -18.23 -1.38 25.36
CA PRO A 44 -17.09 -1.65 24.51
C PRO A 44 -16.76 -0.45 23.65
N ALA A 45 -15.49 -0.07 23.58
CA ALA A 45 -15.06 1.03 22.72
C ALA A 45 -15.50 0.72 21.27
N PRO A 46 -16.03 1.71 20.52
CA PRO A 46 -16.45 1.50 19.14
C PRO A 46 -15.28 0.96 18.33
N LYS A 47 -15.54 -0.08 17.53
CA LYS A 47 -14.54 -0.60 16.58
C LYS A 47 -14.09 0.54 15.67
N PRO A 48 -12.77 0.72 15.43
CA PRO A 48 -12.30 1.72 14.48
C PRO A 48 -12.91 1.45 13.10
N GLU A 49 -13.32 2.50 12.41
CA GLU A 49 -13.83 2.37 11.04
C GLU A 49 -12.72 1.83 10.11
N PRO A 50 -13.07 0.96 9.14
CA PRO A 50 -12.10 0.44 8.19
C PRO A 50 -11.53 1.55 7.32
N LEU A 51 -10.23 1.44 6.98
CA LEU A 51 -9.58 2.35 6.05
C LEU A 51 -10.15 2.13 4.65
N LYS A 52 -10.72 3.17 4.06
CA LYS A 52 -11.22 3.15 2.68
C LYS A 52 -10.08 3.44 1.70
N ILE A 53 -9.88 2.54 0.75
CA ILE A 53 -8.80 2.60 -0.25
C ILE A 53 -9.44 2.49 -1.64
N ALA A 54 -9.06 3.38 -2.57
CA ALA A 54 -9.55 3.34 -3.94
C ALA A 54 -8.42 3.18 -4.95
N PHE A 55 -8.74 2.55 -6.08
CA PHE A 55 -7.80 2.30 -7.17
C PHE A 55 -8.40 2.78 -8.50
N ALA A 56 -7.68 3.65 -9.21
CA ALA A 56 -8.00 4.06 -10.56
C ALA A 56 -7.12 3.26 -11.53
N TYR A 57 -7.74 2.45 -12.38
CA TYR A 57 -7.07 1.58 -13.34
C TYR A 57 -7.24 2.10 -14.77
N VAL A 58 -6.14 2.09 -15.54
CA VAL A 58 -6.15 2.51 -16.95
C VAL A 58 -6.77 1.47 -17.88
N GLY A 59 -6.57 0.20 -17.58
CA GLY A 59 -7.11 -0.93 -18.34
C GLY A 59 -8.17 -1.72 -17.57
N PRO A 60 -8.71 -2.78 -18.18
CA PRO A 60 -9.62 -3.71 -17.50
C PRO A 60 -8.85 -4.65 -16.56
N VAL A 61 -9.47 -5.07 -15.47
CA VAL A 61 -8.88 -6.03 -14.51
C VAL A 61 -8.58 -7.40 -15.13
N GLY A 62 -9.16 -7.70 -16.28
CA GLY A 62 -8.95 -8.93 -17.05
C GLY A 62 -7.88 -8.82 -18.13
N ASP A 63 -7.03 -7.77 -18.15
CA ASP A 63 -6.01 -7.58 -19.20
C ASP A 63 -4.87 -8.62 -19.16
N GLY A 64 -4.78 -9.40 -18.08
CA GLY A 64 -3.70 -10.37 -17.87
C GLY A 64 -2.32 -9.74 -17.68
N GLY A 65 -2.24 -8.43 -17.57
CA GLY A 65 -1.01 -7.65 -17.52
C GLY A 65 -0.98 -6.63 -16.38
N TRP A 66 -0.85 -5.36 -16.73
CA TRP A 66 -0.61 -4.26 -15.78
C TRP A 66 -1.75 -4.06 -14.78
N THR A 67 -2.99 -3.91 -15.28
CA THR A 67 -4.16 -3.71 -14.41
C THR A 67 -4.46 -4.98 -13.61
N PHE A 68 -4.35 -6.16 -14.22
CA PHE A 68 -4.49 -7.44 -13.52
C PHE A 68 -3.51 -7.57 -12.35
N ALA A 69 -2.24 -7.19 -12.54
CA ALA A 69 -1.23 -7.24 -11.48
C ALA A 69 -1.57 -6.29 -10.33
N HIS A 70 -2.04 -5.07 -10.63
CA HIS A 70 -2.47 -4.11 -9.61
C HIS A 70 -3.72 -4.60 -8.85
N ASP A 71 -4.68 -5.20 -9.55
CA ASP A 71 -5.89 -5.75 -8.91
C ASP A 71 -5.58 -6.97 -8.02
N ASN A 72 -4.61 -7.78 -8.40
CA ASN A 72 -4.10 -8.84 -7.52
C ASN A 72 -3.46 -8.26 -6.25
N GLY A 73 -2.73 -7.15 -6.37
CA GLY A 73 -2.21 -6.41 -5.21
C GLY A 73 -3.35 -5.89 -4.31
N ARG A 74 -4.39 -5.30 -4.89
CA ARG A 74 -5.59 -4.86 -4.15
C ARG A 74 -6.24 -6.02 -3.39
N LYS A 75 -6.45 -7.16 -4.05
CA LYS A 75 -7.02 -8.37 -3.42
C LYS A 75 -6.13 -8.92 -2.30
N ALA A 76 -4.80 -8.87 -2.47
CA ALA A 76 -3.88 -9.27 -1.42
C ALA A 76 -3.97 -8.34 -0.18
N VAL A 77 -4.17 -7.05 -0.38
CA VAL A 77 -4.44 -6.09 0.71
C VAL A 77 -5.74 -6.44 1.45
N GLU A 78 -6.83 -6.76 0.73
CA GLU A 78 -8.08 -7.21 1.36
C GLU A 78 -7.88 -8.51 2.17
N GLN A 79 -7.14 -9.45 1.61
CA GLN A 79 -6.86 -10.73 2.27
C GLN A 79 -6.01 -10.55 3.54
N GLU A 80 -5.01 -9.70 3.51
CA GLU A 80 -4.08 -9.48 4.63
C GLU A 80 -4.73 -8.67 5.77
N PHE A 81 -5.49 -7.63 5.43
CA PHE A 81 -6.02 -6.69 6.43
C PHE A 81 -7.47 -6.95 6.84
N GLY A 82 -8.22 -7.75 6.07
CA GLY A 82 -9.59 -8.17 6.39
C GLY A 82 -10.51 -6.97 6.68
N ASP A 83 -11.16 -7.00 7.84
CA ASP A 83 -12.13 -5.98 8.27
C ASP A 83 -11.51 -4.59 8.60
N LYS A 84 -10.19 -4.47 8.54
CA LYS A 84 -9.50 -3.18 8.76
C LYS A 84 -9.49 -2.29 7.52
N VAL A 85 -9.76 -2.83 6.34
CA VAL A 85 -9.78 -2.10 5.08
C VAL A 85 -11.03 -2.39 4.27
N VAL A 86 -11.43 -1.41 3.46
CA VAL A 86 -12.43 -1.58 2.40
C VAL A 86 -11.84 -1.01 1.14
N THR A 87 -11.77 -1.81 0.07
CA THR A 87 -11.23 -1.35 -1.20
C THR A 87 -12.33 -1.18 -2.25
N SER A 88 -12.11 -0.24 -3.15
CA SER A 88 -12.92 0.00 -4.34
C SER A 88 -12.02 0.28 -5.53
N PHE A 89 -12.53 0.12 -6.74
CA PHE A 89 -11.80 0.46 -7.95
C PHE A 89 -12.71 0.96 -9.07
N VAL A 90 -12.14 1.71 -9.99
CA VAL A 90 -12.73 2.05 -11.29
C VAL A 90 -11.73 1.66 -12.36
N GLU A 91 -12.17 0.86 -13.32
CA GLU A 91 -11.34 0.41 -14.44
C GLU A 91 -11.61 1.22 -15.72
N LYS A 92 -10.68 1.12 -16.68
CA LYS A 92 -10.77 1.79 -17.98
C LYS A 92 -10.92 3.31 -17.86
N VAL A 93 -10.27 3.90 -16.88
CA VAL A 93 -10.22 5.36 -16.71
C VAL A 93 -9.21 5.91 -17.70
N PRO A 94 -9.62 6.73 -18.69
CA PRO A 94 -8.68 7.24 -19.68
C PRO A 94 -7.72 8.28 -19.09
N GLU A 95 -6.53 8.39 -19.65
CA GLU A 95 -5.50 9.36 -19.27
C GLU A 95 -5.84 10.77 -19.81
N SER A 96 -6.98 11.31 -19.40
CA SER A 96 -7.57 12.56 -19.83
C SER A 96 -8.12 13.35 -18.64
N ALA A 97 -8.93 14.37 -18.90
CA ALA A 97 -9.67 15.09 -17.86
C ALA A 97 -10.58 14.17 -17.01
N ASP A 98 -11.01 13.03 -17.56
CA ASP A 98 -11.79 12.04 -16.81
C ASP A 98 -11.02 11.45 -15.63
N ALA A 99 -9.69 11.29 -15.75
CA ALA A 99 -8.87 10.81 -14.64
C ALA A 99 -8.98 11.75 -13.43
N GLU A 100 -8.89 13.06 -13.63
CA GLU A 100 -9.05 14.04 -12.54
C GLU A 100 -10.43 13.93 -11.89
N ARG A 101 -11.49 13.82 -12.70
CA ARG A 101 -12.86 13.70 -12.21
C ARG A 101 -13.05 12.43 -11.38
N VAL A 102 -12.62 11.28 -11.89
CA VAL A 102 -12.76 10.00 -11.19
C VAL A 102 -11.97 9.99 -9.87
N ILE A 103 -10.73 10.50 -9.88
CA ILE A 103 -9.89 10.54 -8.67
C ILE A 103 -10.49 11.51 -7.64
N ARG A 104 -11.05 12.64 -8.08
CA ARG A 104 -11.76 13.60 -7.21
C ARG A 104 -13.02 12.98 -6.60
N ASP A 105 -13.78 12.23 -7.38
CA ASP A 105 -14.96 11.49 -6.90
C ASP A 105 -14.56 10.45 -5.85
N MET A 106 -13.46 9.72 -6.07
CA MET A 106 -12.92 8.78 -5.07
C MET A 106 -12.58 9.47 -3.76
N ALA A 107 -11.94 10.65 -3.80
CA ALA A 107 -11.64 11.44 -2.60
C ALA A 107 -12.94 11.89 -1.91
N GLY A 108 -13.93 12.36 -2.67
CA GLY A 108 -15.25 12.78 -2.17
C GLY A 108 -16.05 11.66 -1.52
N GLN A 109 -15.85 10.41 -1.93
CA GLN A 109 -16.47 9.22 -1.33
C GLN A 109 -15.85 8.82 0.02
N GLY A 110 -14.88 9.59 0.51
CA GLY A 110 -14.25 9.40 1.81
C GLY A 110 -13.08 8.40 1.82
N ASN A 111 -12.57 8.01 0.64
CA ASN A 111 -11.34 7.24 0.57
C ASN A 111 -10.17 8.04 1.15
N LYS A 112 -9.34 7.39 1.95
CA LYS A 112 -8.19 8.00 2.64
C LYS A 112 -6.86 7.69 1.97
N LEU A 113 -6.85 6.69 1.09
CA LEU A 113 -5.71 6.29 0.28
C LEU A 113 -6.21 5.99 -1.13
N ILE A 114 -5.59 6.62 -2.14
CA ILE A 114 -5.99 6.49 -3.53
C ILE A 114 -4.76 6.12 -4.36
N PHE A 115 -4.87 5.02 -5.11
CA PHE A 115 -3.85 4.57 -6.06
C PHE A 115 -4.25 4.98 -7.47
N GLY A 116 -3.37 5.70 -8.15
CA GLY A 116 -3.45 5.95 -9.59
C GLY A 116 -2.39 5.12 -10.31
N THR A 117 -2.81 4.18 -11.12
CA THR A 117 -1.96 3.08 -11.57
C THR A 117 -1.36 3.28 -12.96
N THR A 118 -1.26 4.49 -13.46
CA THR A 118 -0.63 4.76 -14.74
C THR A 118 0.04 6.13 -14.77
N PHE A 119 1.05 6.27 -15.62
CA PHE A 119 1.85 7.50 -15.76
C PHE A 119 1.01 8.75 -16.02
N GLY A 120 0.00 8.66 -16.90
CA GLY A 120 -0.83 9.80 -17.28
C GLY A 120 -1.72 10.35 -16.17
N TYR A 121 -1.84 9.68 -15.03
CA TYR A 121 -2.57 10.22 -13.88
C TYR A 121 -1.75 11.18 -13.02
N MET A 122 -0.48 11.42 -13.34
CA MET A 122 0.42 12.25 -12.53
C MET A 122 -0.13 13.66 -12.28
N GLU A 123 -0.43 14.40 -13.35
CA GLU A 123 -0.96 15.76 -13.24
C GLU A 123 -2.39 15.81 -12.65
N PRO A 124 -3.34 14.96 -13.10
CA PRO A 124 -4.64 14.84 -12.44
C PRO A 124 -4.57 14.60 -10.94
N MET A 125 -3.73 13.64 -10.51
CA MET A 125 -3.57 13.32 -9.08
C MET A 125 -2.97 14.47 -8.29
N LEU A 126 -1.97 15.18 -8.82
CA LEU A 126 -1.37 16.34 -8.16
C LEU A 126 -2.42 17.43 -7.88
N LYS A 127 -3.29 17.72 -8.85
CA LYS A 127 -4.37 18.69 -8.67
C LYS A 127 -5.34 18.27 -7.57
N VAL A 128 -5.79 17.00 -7.61
CA VAL A 128 -6.71 16.48 -6.58
C VAL A 128 -6.03 16.42 -5.21
N ALA A 129 -4.75 16.07 -5.15
CA ALA A 129 -3.99 16.03 -3.90
C ALA A 129 -3.88 17.41 -3.23
N ALA A 130 -3.67 18.46 -4.03
CA ALA A 130 -3.62 19.83 -3.52
C ALA A 130 -4.93 20.26 -2.82
N ASP A 131 -6.07 19.80 -3.34
CA ASP A 131 -7.39 20.13 -2.80
C ASP A 131 -7.82 19.20 -1.63
N ASN A 132 -7.08 18.11 -1.38
CA ASN A 132 -7.47 17.05 -0.45
C ASN A 132 -6.32 16.63 0.49
N ALA A 133 -5.85 17.55 1.33
CA ALA A 133 -4.70 17.33 2.23
C ALA A 133 -4.87 16.13 3.18
N GLY A 134 -6.11 15.76 3.52
CA GLY A 134 -6.43 14.62 4.39
C GLY A 134 -6.46 13.25 3.68
N VAL A 135 -6.20 13.21 2.36
CA VAL A 135 -6.13 11.99 1.55
C VAL A 135 -4.69 11.74 1.13
N LYS A 136 -4.23 10.50 1.16
CA LYS A 136 -2.92 10.10 0.65
C LYS A 136 -3.07 9.50 -0.74
N PHE A 137 -2.09 9.81 -1.59
CA PHE A 137 -2.09 9.39 -2.99
C PHE A 137 -0.82 8.61 -3.30
N GLU A 138 -0.97 7.50 -4.00
CA GLU A 138 0.09 6.62 -4.49
C GLU A 138 0.01 6.58 -6.01
N HIS A 139 1.04 7.08 -6.68
CA HIS A 139 1.05 7.18 -8.14
C HIS A 139 2.10 6.23 -8.74
N ALA A 140 1.66 5.35 -9.63
CA ALA A 140 2.55 4.44 -10.35
C ALA A 140 3.35 5.17 -11.43
N THR A 141 4.65 4.88 -11.50
CA THR A 141 5.57 5.27 -12.58
C THR A 141 5.80 6.76 -12.79
N GLY A 142 5.21 7.62 -11.94
CA GLY A 142 5.43 9.06 -12.00
C GLY A 142 6.77 9.51 -11.40
N TYR A 143 7.06 10.81 -11.52
CA TYR A 143 8.26 11.43 -10.96
C TYR A 143 7.96 12.70 -10.15
N LYS A 144 6.72 13.20 -10.16
CA LYS A 144 6.30 14.34 -9.34
C LYS A 144 5.66 13.84 -8.05
N THR A 145 5.96 14.52 -6.95
CA THR A 145 5.45 14.23 -5.61
C THR A 145 4.84 15.48 -4.98
N ALA A 146 4.04 15.29 -3.93
CA ALA A 146 3.52 16.33 -3.07
C ALA A 146 3.56 15.84 -1.61
N GLU A 147 3.21 16.69 -0.64
CA GLU A 147 3.20 16.34 0.79
C GLU A 147 2.34 15.09 1.09
N ASN A 148 1.24 14.94 0.35
CA ASN A 148 0.30 13.84 0.48
C ASN A 148 0.27 12.92 -0.75
N MET A 149 1.20 13.06 -1.69
CA MET A 149 1.34 12.21 -2.87
C MET A 149 2.78 11.76 -3.05
N ARG A 150 3.00 10.47 -3.17
CA ARG A 150 4.27 9.87 -3.55
C ARG A 150 4.11 8.97 -4.77
N THR A 151 5.24 8.56 -5.33
CA THR A 151 5.30 7.68 -6.49
C THR A 151 5.89 6.33 -6.11
N TYR A 152 5.48 5.29 -6.82
CA TYR A 152 6.07 3.96 -6.74
C TYR A 152 6.32 3.40 -8.13
N ASP A 153 7.27 2.51 -8.24
CA ASP A 153 7.63 1.82 -9.48
C ASP A 153 8.24 0.46 -9.17
N SER A 154 8.15 -0.46 -10.12
CA SER A 154 8.80 -1.75 -10.05
C SER A 154 10.10 -1.74 -10.87
N ARG A 155 11.05 -2.58 -10.47
CA ARG A 155 12.37 -2.67 -11.13
C ARG A 155 12.31 -3.61 -12.35
N THR A 156 11.30 -3.44 -13.20
CA THR A 156 11.07 -4.26 -14.41
C THR A 156 12.25 -4.24 -15.37
N TYR A 157 13.04 -3.19 -15.37
CA TYR A 157 14.25 -3.10 -16.19
C TYR A 157 15.30 -4.18 -15.87
N GLU A 158 15.32 -4.74 -14.67
CA GLU A 158 16.22 -5.85 -14.32
C GLU A 158 15.84 -7.12 -15.08
N GLY A 159 14.54 -7.46 -15.08
CA GLY A 159 14.02 -8.56 -15.86
C GLY A 159 14.20 -8.33 -17.38
N ALA A 160 14.02 -7.09 -17.84
CA ALA A 160 14.26 -6.71 -19.22
C ALA A 160 15.73 -6.94 -19.64
N TYR A 161 16.68 -6.59 -18.76
CA TYR A 161 18.11 -6.87 -19.00
C TYR A 161 18.37 -8.37 -19.16
N MET A 162 17.84 -9.19 -18.26
CA MET A 162 18.01 -10.65 -18.32
C MET A 162 17.41 -11.24 -19.59
N ALA A 163 16.21 -10.79 -19.98
CA ALA A 163 15.57 -11.19 -21.24
C ALA A 163 16.43 -10.78 -22.44
N GLY A 164 17.05 -9.60 -22.39
CA GLY A 164 17.99 -9.11 -23.38
C GLY A 164 19.21 -10.02 -23.53
N VAL A 165 19.82 -10.45 -22.42
CA VAL A 165 20.97 -11.39 -22.44
C VAL A 165 20.59 -12.68 -23.16
N ILE A 166 19.41 -13.22 -22.88
CA ILE A 166 18.91 -14.44 -23.54
C ILE A 166 18.73 -14.18 -25.05
N ALA A 167 18.02 -13.09 -25.40
CA ALA A 167 17.75 -12.73 -26.79
C ALA A 167 19.04 -12.49 -27.59
N GLY A 168 20.03 -11.83 -26.99
CA GLY A 168 21.33 -11.58 -27.60
C GLY A 168 22.13 -12.85 -27.93
N LYS A 169 22.00 -13.88 -27.08
CA LYS A 169 22.58 -15.21 -27.34
C LYS A 169 21.82 -16.00 -28.40
N MET A 170 20.51 -15.81 -28.48
CA MET A 170 19.64 -16.61 -29.36
C MET A 170 19.51 -16.03 -30.76
N THR A 171 19.67 -14.73 -30.95
CA THR A 171 19.47 -14.08 -32.26
C THR A 171 20.46 -14.59 -33.30
N LYS A 172 19.94 -14.88 -34.49
CA LYS A 172 20.75 -15.25 -35.67
C LYS A 172 20.99 -14.06 -36.63
N SER A 173 20.11 -13.08 -36.58
CA SER A 173 20.12 -11.89 -37.45
C SER A 173 20.85 -10.70 -36.86
N ASN A 174 21.20 -10.72 -35.56
CA ASN A 174 21.66 -9.59 -34.77
C ASN A 174 20.66 -8.44 -34.75
N THR A 175 19.39 -8.71 -35.05
CA THR A 175 18.29 -7.73 -34.97
C THR A 175 17.22 -8.30 -34.07
N LEU A 176 16.87 -7.50 -33.03
CA LEU A 176 15.78 -7.78 -32.12
C LEU A 176 14.65 -6.79 -32.39
N GLY A 177 13.41 -7.21 -32.18
CA GLY A 177 12.23 -6.36 -32.29
C GLY A 177 11.58 -6.14 -30.94
N VAL A 178 11.13 -4.91 -30.68
CA VAL A 178 10.29 -4.57 -29.53
C VAL A 178 9.03 -3.89 -30.03
N VAL A 179 7.87 -4.44 -29.69
CA VAL A 179 6.58 -3.75 -29.82
C VAL A 179 6.36 -3.01 -28.52
N ALA A 180 6.34 -1.68 -28.58
CA ALA A 180 6.29 -0.81 -27.44
C ALA A 180 4.99 0.02 -27.39
N SER A 181 4.50 0.31 -26.22
CA SER A 181 3.26 1.05 -25.98
C SER A 181 3.45 2.56 -26.24
N ILE A 182 3.80 3.33 -25.24
CA ILE A 182 3.94 4.78 -25.26
C ILE A 182 5.36 5.15 -24.83
N PRO A 183 6.03 6.14 -25.49
CA PRO A 183 7.43 6.48 -25.23
C PRO A 183 7.62 7.29 -23.94
N ILE A 184 7.16 6.78 -22.81
CA ILE A 184 7.39 7.36 -21.48
C ILE A 184 8.73 6.85 -20.89
N PRO A 185 9.29 7.54 -19.88
CA PRO A 185 10.61 7.20 -19.32
C PRO A 185 10.75 5.73 -18.87
N GLU A 186 9.73 5.14 -18.26
CA GLU A 186 9.74 3.75 -17.83
C GLU A 186 9.85 2.78 -19.00
N VAL A 187 9.06 2.97 -20.05
CA VAL A 187 9.05 2.10 -21.25
C VAL A 187 10.40 2.21 -21.96
N VAL A 188 10.92 3.42 -22.16
CA VAL A 188 12.24 3.64 -22.77
C VAL A 188 13.36 3.00 -21.93
N ARG A 189 13.29 3.12 -20.60
CA ARG A 189 14.24 2.47 -19.68
C ARG A 189 14.26 0.96 -19.86
N ASN A 190 13.09 0.32 -19.96
CA ASN A 190 12.98 -1.13 -20.15
C ASN A 190 13.54 -1.56 -21.51
N ILE A 191 13.26 -0.82 -22.59
CA ILE A 191 13.82 -1.09 -23.92
C ILE A 191 15.35 -0.94 -23.93
N ASN A 192 15.87 0.10 -23.32
CA ASN A 192 17.30 0.32 -23.21
C ASN A 192 17.98 -0.78 -22.39
N SER A 193 17.36 -1.19 -21.29
CA SER A 193 17.88 -2.27 -20.44
C SER A 193 17.93 -3.60 -21.20
N PHE A 194 16.86 -3.94 -21.93
CA PHE A 194 16.82 -5.11 -22.80
C PHE A 194 17.94 -5.06 -23.86
N THR A 195 18.11 -3.91 -24.51
CA THR A 195 19.14 -3.72 -25.53
C THR A 195 20.55 -3.88 -24.95
N LEU A 196 20.83 -3.26 -23.80
CA LEU A 196 22.10 -3.38 -23.09
C LEU A 196 22.38 -4.82 -22.66
N GLY A 197 21.37 -5.53 -22.17
CA GLY A 197 21.47 -6.97 -21.87
C GLY A 197 21.87 -7.80 -23.10
N ALA A 198 21.24 -7.55 -24.25
CA ALA A 198 21.57 -8.23 -25.49
C ALA A 198 22.99 -7.92 -25.98
N GLN A 199 23.39 -6.64 -25.92
CA GLN A 199 24.70 -6.19 -26.34
C GLN A 199 25.83 -6.67 -25.41
N SER A 200 25.54 -6.95 -24.14
CA SER A 200 26.54 -7.48 -23.20
C SER A 200 27.10 -8.85 -23.62
N VAL A 201 26.33 -9.63 -24.39
CA VAL A 201 26.71 -10.96 -24.89
C VAL A 201 26.87 -11.00 -26.39
N ASN A 202 26.35 -10.03 -27.13
CA ASN A 202 26.46 -9.90 -28.57
C ASN A 202 26.49 -8.42 -28.99
N PRO A 203 27.67 -7.77 -29.04
CA PRO A 203 27.78 -6.33 -29.32
C PRO A 203 27.24 -5.89 -30.69
N LYS A 204 26.99 -6.84 -31.62
CA LYS A 204 26.43 -6.52 -32.93
C LYS A 204 24.93 -6.33 -32.94
N VAL A 205 24.25 -6.64 -31.83
CA VAL A 205 22.80 -6.56 -31.75
C VAL A 205 22.31 -5.11 -31.90
N LYS A 206 21.27 -4.97 -32.72
CA LYS A 206 20.46 -3.75 -32.87
C LYS A 206 19.02 -4.05 -32.47
N THR A 207 18.41 -3.14 -31.74
CA THR A 207 16.98 -3.22 -31.38
C THR A 207 16.17 -2.28 -32.26
N LYS A 208 15.15 -2.82 -32.92
CA LYS A 208 14.13 -2.04 -33.65
C LYS A 208 12.89 -1.93 -32.79
N VAL A 209 12.33 -0.75 -32.69
CA VAL A 209 11.13 -0.47 -31.87
C VAL A 209 9.99 -0.07 -32.80
N VAL A 210 8.82 -0.66 -32.56
CA VAL A 210 7.54 -0.26 -33.18
C VAL A 210 6.66 0.26 -32.07
N TRP A 211 6.22 1.51 -32.16
CA TRP A 211 5.35 2.16 -31.20
C TRP A 211 3.89 1.99 -31.60
N VAL A 212 3.06 1.45 -30.71
CA VAL A 212 1.60 1.31 -30.92
C VAL A 212 0.80 2.50 -30.37
N ASN A 213 1.41 3.29 -29.48
CA ASN A 213 0.83 4.48 -28.84
C ASN A 213 -0.42 4.19 -28.00
N GLU A 214 -0.56 2.98 -27.51
CA GLU A 214 -1.68 2.55 -26.66
C GLU A 214 -1.17 1.60 -25.57
N TRP A 215 -1.86 1.56 -24.43
CA TRP A 215 -1.52 0.65 -23.34
C TRP A 215 -2.13 -0.74 -23.52
N PHE A 216 -3.34 -0.81 -24.06
CA PHE A 216 -4.09 -2.05 -24.25
C PHE A 216 -4.92 -1.94 -25.51
N ASN A 217 -4.58 -2.74 -26.51
CA ASN A 217 -5.27 -2.79 -27.79
C ASN A 217 -5.40 -4.25 -28.24
N PRO A 218 -6.40 -5.00 -27.72
CA PRO A 218 -6.70 -6.34 -28.20
C PRO A 218 -7.26 -6.30 -29.62
N PRO A 219 -7.14 -7.40 -30.40
CA PRO A 219 -7.74 -7.50 -31.72
C PRO A 219 -9.26 -7.41 -31.70
#